data_e810a54ad0a79b1cbf1046a004167c9c
#
_entry.id   e810a54ad0a79b1cbf1046a004167c9c
#
_cell.length_a   1.000
_cell.length_b   1.000
_cell.length_c   1.000
_cell.angle_alpha   90.00
_cell.angle_beta   90.00
_cell.angle_gamma   90.00
#
_symmetry.space_group_name_H-M   'P 1'
#
loop_
_entity.id
_entity.type
_entity.pdbx_description
1 polymer ?
#
loop_
_entity_poly.entity_id
_entity_poly.type
_entity_poly.pdbx_seq_one_letter_code
_entity_poly.pdbx_strand_id
1 'polypeptide(L)'
;MAEAVQWCFCMNQTVSGVLVVESDQATVAQLRDALNAERADFSIEVAGSLSEGLERLQRGGIDIILLDLMLPDSQGFETFARMSEQAGSIPIIVLSQLDDASLALRVVREGAQDYLVKGRMNTASLMRCVRHALERHRYYTQLLHEHREKGEARILNFLGAKGGVGTTTVCLNVAAALAQSGKKVIAVETGLYSSFSLHLQVSPTLHSGDLLNGEHGTVEPWMVEKRLTWLPFGFRVLLAPPKEYVGSENRRGYTEALFRATASLGDITMADMPSSAWLTEADMVRVATFNVIVVEPEPLAVEAGREAARLLESWGVPATACGVVVVNRLALRTSVPVKEIREYLGFDIVGTIPPCPEACATAARAGKLLFFADPGTGFSVAMRELADNLSQSPVRTLQL
;
A
#
# COMPACT_ATOMS: atom_id res chain seq x y z
N MET A 1 -23.61 20.85 -38.20
CA MET A 1 -24.57 20.41 -37.18
C MET A 1 -23.77 19.63 -36.15
N ALA A 2 -23.50 20.30 -35.03
CA ALA A 2 -22.73 19.75 -33.92
C ALA A 2 -23.71 19.23 -32.89
N GLU A 3 -23.82 17.91 -32.76
CA GLU A 3 -24.56 17.30 -31.65
C GLU A 3 -23.66 17.30 -30.41
N ALA A 4 -24.05 18.17 -29.48
CA ALA A 4 -23.50 18.20 -28.13
C ALA A 4 -23.96 16.93 -27.40
N VAL A 5 -23.04 16.03 -27.13
CA VAL A 5 -23.25 14.92 -26.20
C VAL A 5 -23.33 15.50 -24.80
N GLN A 6 -24.57 15.70 -24.35
CA GLN A 6 -24.90 16.14 -23.00
C GLN A 6 -24.72 14.95 -22.06
N TRP A 7 -23.57 14.88 -21.37
CA TRP A 7 -23.35 13.93 -20.28
C TRP A 7 -24.31 14.28 -19.14
N CYS A 8 -25.44 13.59 -19.10
CA CYS A 8 -26.36 13.64 -17.98
C CYS A 8 -25.75 12.84 -16.83
N PHE A 9 -24.97 13.52 -15.97
CA PHE A 9 -24.59 13.01 -14.66
C PHE A 9 -25.89 12.98 -13.82
N CYS A 10 -26.61 11.88 -13.84
CA CYS A 10 -27.56 11.55 -12.78
C CYS A 10 -26.74 11.26 -11.51
N MET A 11 -26.37 12.31 -10.79
CA MET A 11 -25.92 12.19 -9.41
C MET A 11 -27.13 11.70 -8.60
N ASN A 12 -27.15 10.41 -8.27
CA ASN A 12 -27.94 9.92 -7.15
C ASN A 12 -27.37 10.65 -5.91
N GLN A 13 -28.05 11.70 -5.45
CA GLN A 13 -27.70 12.39 -4.21
C GLN A 13 -28.03 11.44 -3.05
N THR A 14 -27.07 10.58 -2.69
CA THR A 14 -27.16 9.82 -1.46
C THR A 14 -26.93 10.76 -0.29
N VAL A 15 -27.93 10.85 0.59
CA VAL A 15 -27.82 11.58 1.86
C VAL A 15 -26.64 11.03 2.65
N SER A 16 -25.66 11.89 2.96
CA SER A 16 -24.48 11.46 3.72
C SER A 16 -24.72 11.59 5.22
N GLY A 17 -24.50 10.47 5.96
CA GLY A 17 -24.60 10.44 7.42
C GLY A 17 -23.40 11.13 8.08
N VAL A 18 -23.64 12.17 8.85
CA VAL A 18 -22.62 12.90 9.61
C VAL A 18 -22.85 12.68 11.09
N LEU A 19 -21.89 12.07 11.79
CA LEU A 19 -21.91 11.97 13.24
C LEU A 19 -21.05 13.10 13.83
N VAL A 20 -21.68 13.97 14.61
CA VAL A 20 -21.01 15.02 15.39
C VAL A 20 -20.91 14.56 16.83
N VAL A 21 -19.67 14.33 17.30
CA VAL A 21 -19.39 13.97 18.70
C VAL A 21 -18.84 15.19 19.41
N GLU A 22 -19.72 15.90 20.10
CA GLU A 22 -19.48 17.23 20.70
C GLU A 22 -20.43 17.47 21.85
N SER A 23 -19.90 17.91 22.98
CA SER A 23 -20.70 18.19 24.18
C SER A 23 -21.19 19.65 24.29
N ASP A 24 -20.50 20.60 23.63
CA ASP A 24 -20.89 22.02 23.65
C ASP A 24 -22.01 22.30 22.63
N GLN A 25 -23.17 22.66 23.16
CA GLN A 25 -24.37 22.93 22.35
C GLN A 25 -24.21 24.12 21.39
N ALA A 26 -23.37 25.10 21.73
CA ALA A 26 -23.10 26.24 20.86
C ALA A 26 -22.29 25.80 19.62
N THR A 27 -21.27 24.98 19.84
CA THR A 27 -20.48 24.38 18.76
C THR A 27 -21.34 23.46 17.90
N VAL A 28 -22.20 22.63 18.49
CA VAL A 28 -23.13 21.76 17.75
C VAL A 28 -24.06 22.59 16.84
N ALA A 29 -24.61 23.70 17.35
CA ALA A 29 -25.46 24.59 16.56
C ALA A 29 -24.70 25.19 15.37
N GLN A 30 -23.47 25.69 15.58
CA GLN A 30 -22.61 26.21 14.51
C GLN A 30 -22.29 25.17 13.44
N LEU A 31 -21.97 23.93 13.85
CA LEU A 31 -21.70 22.83 12.92
C LEU A 31 -22.93 22.46 12.10
N ARG A 32 -24.10 22.40 12.73
CA ARG A 32 -25.40 22.17 12.03
C ARG A 32 -25.70 23.26 11.02
N ASP A 33 -25.55 24.52 11.42
CA ASP A 33 -25.79 25.66 10.51
C ASP A 33 -24.83 25.63 9.33
N ALA A 34 -23.54 25.32 9.57
CA ALA A 34 -22.56 25.23 8.53
C ALA A 34 -22.83 24.06 7.55
N LEU A 35 -23.23 22.90 8.05
CA LEU A 35 -23.55 21.72 7.23
C LEU A 35 -24.84 21.91 6.43
N ASN A 36 -25.84 22.61 7.00
CA ASN A 36 -27.13 22.91 6.35
C ASN A 36 -27.06 24.10 5.38
N ALA A 37 -26.07 24.98 5.47
CA ALA A 37 -25.91 26.17 4.65
C ALA A 37 -25.73 25.88 3.16
N GLU A 38 -25.27 24.71 2.81
CA GLU A 38 -25.12 24.26 1.44
C GLU A 38 -26.20 23.22 1.10
N ARG A 39 -26.64 23.20 -0.16
CA ARG A 39 -27.64 22.25 -0.69
C ARG A 39 -27.22 20.79 -0.69
N ALA A 40 -26.30 20.41 0.19
CA ALA A 40 -25.89 19.02 0.37
C ALA A 40 -26.81 18.36 1.39
N ASP A 41 -27.47 17.27 1.02
CA ASP A 41 -28.32 16.50 1.91
C ASP A 41 -27.45 15.73 2.92
N PHE A 42 -27.24 16.35 4.11
CA PHE A 42 -26.60 15.69 5.23
C PHE A 42 -27.64 15.22 6.26
N SER A 43 -27.54 13.98 6.70
CA SER A 43 -28.23 13.47 7.90
C SER A 43 -27.30 13.66 9.09
N ILE A 44 -27.59 14.67 9.94
CA ILE A 44 -26.72 15.06 11.05
C ILE A 44 -27.23 14.45 12.35
N GLU A 45 -26.42 13.59 12.94
CA GLU A 45 -26.65 13.02 14.26
C GLU A 45 -25.61 13.52 15.25
N VAL A 46 -26.01 13.70 16.51
CA VAL A 46 -25.15 14.30 17.55
C VAL A 46 -25.08 13.36 18.74
N ALA A 47 -23.86 13.19 19.25
CA ALA A 47 -23.57 12.51 20.50
C ALA A 47 -22.83 13.48 21.42
N GLY A 48 -23.24 13.54 22.68
CA GLY A 48 -22.67 14.45 23.69
C GLY A 48 -21.45 13.87 24.44
N SER A 49 -21.10 12.61 24.19
CA SER A 49 -19.99 11.91 24.80
C SER A 49 -19.35 10.91 23.83
N LEU A 50 -18.16 10.44 24.12
CA LEU A 50 -17.49 9.40 23.36
C LEU A 50 -18.31 8.11 23.37
N SER A 51 -18.80 7.71 24.53
CA SER A 51 -19.61 6.48 24.68
C SER A 51 -20.87 6.50 23.83
N GLU A 52 -21.62 7.61 23.79
CA GLU A 52 -22.77 7.78 22.90
C GLU A 52 -22.37 7.72 21.43
N GLY A 53 -21.24 8.33 21.05
CA GLY A 53 -20.69 8.28 19.69
C GLY A 53 -20.38 6.88 19.24
N LEU A 54 -19.71 6.10 20.09
CA LEU A 54 -19.38 4.69 19.82
C LEU A 54 -20.61 3.81 19.70
N GLU A 55 -21.63 3.98 20.57
CA GLU A 55 -22.91 3.28 20.46
C GLU A 55 -23.64 3.61 19.15
N ARG A 56 -23.58 4.89 18.74
CA ARG A 56 -24.21 5.31 17.49
C ARG A 56 -23.56 4.69 16.26
N LEU A 57 -22.23 4.55 16.25
CA LEU A 57 -21.50 3.91 15.17
C LEU A 57 -21.92 2.46 14.90
N GLN A 58 -22.24 1.71 15.94
CA GLN A 58 -22.67 0.31 15.82
C GLN A 58 -23.99 0.14 15.03
N ARG A 59 -24.80 1.19 14.90
CA ARG A 59 -26.06 1.17 14.13
C ARG A 59 -25.84 1.38 12.63
N GLY A 60 -24.62 1.72 12.20
CA GLY A 60 -24.27 1.99 10.80
C GLY A 60 -24.88 3.28 10.23
N GLY A 61 -24.68 3.52 8.94
CA GLY A 61 -25.23 4.68 8.23
C GLY A 61 -24.50 6.00 8.47
N ILE A 62 -23.26 5.97 8.97
CA ILE A 62 -22.39 7.13 9.14
C ILE A 62 -21.30 7.11 8.07
N ASP A 63 -21.16 8.21 7.34
CA ASP A 63 -20.17 8.38 6.27
C ASP A 63 -19.00 9.26 6.69
N ILE A 64 -19.14 10.07 7.75
CA ILE A 64 -18.08 10.93 8.30
C ILE A 64 -18.33 11.26 9.77
N ILE A 65 -17.27 11.43 10.53
CA ILE A 65 -17.30 11.79 11.95
C ILE A 65 -16.59 13.13 12.14
N LEU A 66 -17.28 14.06 12.83
CA LEU A 66 -16.69 15.29 13.38
C LEU A 66 -16.51 15.06 14.87
N LEU A 67 -15.27 14.97 15.34
CA LEU A 67 -14.93 14.53 16.70
C LEU A 67 -14.27 15.64 17.51
N ASP A 68 -14.89 16.07 18.60
CA ASP A 68 -14.20 16.85 19.62
C ASP A 68 -13.27 15.96 20.46
N LEU A 69 -12.09 16.48 20.76
CA LEU A 69 -11.14 15.80 21.64
C LEU A 69 -11.37 16.03 23.13
N MET A 70 -12.25 16.96 23.49
CA MET A 70 -12.52 17.33 24.88
C MET A 70 -13.96 16.98 25.25
N LEU A 71 -14.22 15.69 25.45
CA LEU A 71 -15.52 15.16 25.82
C LEU A 71 -15.61 14.91 27.34
N PRO A 72 -16.82 14.85 27.93
CA PRO A 72 -17.01 14.64 29.38
C PRO A 72 -16.39 13.33 29.88
N ASP A 73 -16.38 12.31 29.05
CA ASP A 73 -15.95 10.93 29.36
C ASP A 73 -14.60 10.53 28.72
N SER A 74 -13.96 11.42 27.93
CA SER A 74 -12.66 11.15 27.32
C SER A 74 -12.00 12.42 26.82
N GLN A 75 -10.64 12.50 26.89
CA GLN A 75 -9.91 13.71 26.53
C GLN A 75 -8.66 13.44 25.69
N GLY A 76 -8.32 14.40 24.83
CA GLY A 76 -7.09 14.43 24.05
C GLY A 76 -6.96 13.30 23.04
N PHE A 77 -5.75 12.80 22.87
CA PHE A 77 -5.43 11.75 21.92
C PHE A 77 -6.20 10.44 22.14
N GLU A 78 -6.48 10.11 23.41
CA GLU A 78 -7.23 8.89 23.76
C GLU A 78 -8.63 8.90 23.16
N THR A 79 -9.31 10.05 23.14
CA THR A 79 -10.62 10.21 22.50
C THR A 79 -10.56 9.83 21.00
N PHE A 80 -9.55 10.35 20.30
CA PHE A 80 -9.34 10.02 18.90
C PHE A 80 -9.02 8.53 18.69
N ALA A 81 -8.11 7.97 19.49
CA ALA A 81 -7.69 6.57 19.37
C ALA A 81 -8.88 5.61 19.50
N ARG A 82 -9.69 5.75 20.56
CA ARG A 82 -10.88 4.93 20.81
C ARG A 82 -11.94 5.08 19.71
N MET A 83 -12.16 6.29 19.22
CA MET A 83 -13.10 6.52 18.12
C MET A 83 -12.59 5.90 16.82
N SER A 84 -11.31 6.09 16.49
CA SER A 84 -10.68 5.57 15.27
C SER A 84 -10.70 4.04 15.20
N GLU A 85 -10.55 3.39 16.34
CA GLU A 85 -10.63 1.93 16.47
C GLU A 85 -11.97 1.37 15.99
N GLN A 86 -13.07 2.01 16.37
CA GLN A 86 -14.41 1.52 16.02
C GLN A 86 -14.96 2.12 14.73
N ALA A 87 -14.47 3.29 14.33
CA ALA A 87 -14.87 3.94 13.08
C ALA A 87 -14.40 3.17 11.82
N GLY A 88 -13.35 2.34 11.93
CA GLY A 88 -12.81 1.60 10.79
C GLY A 88 -12.42 2.53 9.64
N SER A 89 -13.04 2.35 8.47
CA SER A 89 -12.79 3.17 7.27
C SER A 89 -13.49 4.53 7.27
N ILE A 90 -14.39 4.80 8.22
CA ILE A 90 -15.15 6.07 8.26
C ILE A 90 -14.18 7.23 8.55
N PRO A 91 -14.12 8.28 7.70
CA PRO A 91 -13.21 9.39 7.91
C PRO A 91 -13.57 10.20 9.16
N ILE A 92 -12.54 10.54 9.96
CA ILE A 92 -12.67 11.36 11.16
C ILE A 92 -11.99 12.72 10.92
N ILE A 93 -12.72 13.80 11.08
CA ILE A 93 -12.20 15.16 11.19
C ILE A 93 -12.19 15.52 12.67
N VAL A 94 -11.02 15.86 13.19
CA VAL A 94 -10.85 16.26 14.58
C VAL A 94 -11.15 17.73 14.75
N LEU A 95 -11.95 18.06 15.75
CA LEU A 95 -12.26 19.41 16.19
C LEU A 95 -11.55 19.65 17.54
N SER A 96 -10.87 20.78 17.69
CA SER A 96 -10.17 21.08 18.95
C SER A 96 -10.22 22.56 19.27
N GLN A 97 -10.27 22.90 20.55
CA GLN A 97 -10.08 24.28 21.01
C GLN A 97 -8.60 24.68 21.02
N LEU A 98 -7.69 23.71 21.07
CA LEU A 98 -6.26 23.93 21.15
C LEU A 98 -5.63 24.04 19.77
N ASP A 99 -4.82 25.06 19.57
CA ASP A 99 -3.93 25.20 18.42
C ASP A 99 -2.58 24.51 18.74
N ASP A 100 -2.63 23.19 18.91
CA ASP A 100 -1.47 22.37 19.25
C ASP A 100 -0.99 21.60 18.02
N ALA A 101 0.11 22.08 17.42
CA ALA A 101 0.70 21.49 16.23
C ALA A 101 1.21 20.05 16.47
N SER A 102 1.64 19.71 17.68
CA SER A 102 2.15 18.37 18.01
C SER A 102 1.01 17.36 18.09
N LEU A 103 -0.10 17.73 18.71
CA LEU A 103 -1.31 16.92 18.76
C LEU A 103 -1.95 16.78 17.36
N ALA A 104 -2.03 17.88 16.59
CA ALA A 104 -2.52 17.86 15.23
C ALA A 104 -1.73 16.90 14.34
N LEU A 105 -0.39 16.99 14.37
CA LEU A 105 0.48 16.07 13.64
C LEU A 105 0.28 14.61 14.08
N ARG A 106 0.12 14.36 15.38
CA ARG A 106 -0.07 13.03 15.92
C ARG A 106 -1.39 12.42 15.45
N VAL A 107 -2.53 13.12 15.61
CA VAL A 107 -3.83 12.57 15.18
C VAL A 107 -3.92 12.37 13.67
N VAL A 108 -3.29 13.26 12.86
CA VAL A 108 -3.23 13.08 11.40
C VAL A 108 -2.38 11.88 11.01
N ARG A 109 -1.22 11.69 11.65
CA ARG A 109 -0.38 10.48 11.45
C ARG A 109 -1.12 9.19 11.79
N GLU A 110 -1.92 9.21 12.85
CA GLU A 110 -2.72 8.06 13.29
C GLU A 110 -4.03 7.91 12.52
N GLY A 111 -4.28 8.74 11.51
CA GLY A 111 -5.36 8.48 10.55
C GLY A 111 -6.50 9.48 10.54
N ALA A 112 -6.46 10.56 11.33
CA ALA A 112 -7.45 11.63 11.15
C ALA A 112 -7.35 12.22 9.74
N GLN A 113 -8.50 12.54 9.15
CA GLN A 113 -8.55 13.15 7.82
C GLN A 113 -8.09 14.60 7.82
N ASP A 114 -8.38 15.30 8.93
CA ASP A 114 -7.97 16.68 9.15
C ASP A 114 -8.08 17.04 10.64
N TYR A 115 -7.47 18.18 11.02
CA TYR A 115 -7.53 18.75 12.35
C TYR A 115 -7.93 20.22 12.25
N LEU A 116 -9.08 20.56 12.79
CA LEU A 116 -9.66 21.91 12.73
C LEU A 116 -9.68 22.55 14.11
N VAL A 117 -9.13 23.76 14.20
CA VAL A 117 -9.20 24.57 15.43
C VAL A 117 -10.53 25.33 15.45
N LYS A 118 -11.37 25.06 16.46
CA LYS A 118 -12.74 25.63 16.57
C LYS A 118 -12.76 27.15 16.47
N GLY A 119 -11.80 27.84 17.10
CA GLY A 119 -11.71 29.31 17.07
C GLY A 119 -11.28 29.93 15.74
N ARG A 120 -10.79 29.12 14.80
CA ARG A 120 -10.36 29.55 13.45
C ARG A 120 -11.20 28.93 12.33
N MET A 121 -12.12 28.06 12.70
CA MET A 121 -12.97 27.37 11.75
C MET A 121 -14.08 28.32 11.25
N ASN A 122 -14.28 28.34 9.93
CA ASN A 122 -15.43 28.96 9.30
C ASN A 122 -16.18 27.94 8.44
N THR A 123 -17.42 28.27 8.04
CA THR A 123 -18.26 27.38 7.23
C THR A 123 -17.54 26.87 5.99
N ALA A 124 -16.85 27.74 5.25
CA ALA A 124 -16.16 27.37 4.01
C ALA A 124 -15.02 26.38 4.25
N SER A 125 -14.21 26.55 5.32
CA SER A 125 -13.12 25.64 5.67
C SER A 125 -13.64 24.29 6.13
N LEU A 126 -14.67 24.24 6.98
CA LEU A 126 -15.30 23.01 7.42
C LEU A 126 -15.87 22.23 6.23
N MET A 127 -16.66 22.89 5.39
CA MET A 127 -17.30 22.24 4.25
C MET A 127 -16.30 21.70 3.24
N ARG A 128 -15.19 22.42 3.02
CA ARG A 128 -14.09 21.93 2.17
C ARG A 128 -13.49 20.65 2.75
N CYS A 129 -13.18 20.61 4.04
CA CYS A 129 -12.62 19.43 4.69
C CYS A 129 -13.60 18.25 4.65
N VAL A 130 -14.88 18.47 4.97
CA VAL A 130 -15.93 17.44 4.91
C VAL A 130 -16.06 16.86 3.50
N ARG A 131 -16.16 17.70 2.47
CA ARG A 131 -16.26 17.24 1.08
C ARG A 131 -15.03 16.44 0.66
N HIS A 132 -13.83 16.96 0.93
CA HIS A 132 -12.59 16.26 0.57
C HIS A 132 -12.47 14.91 1.28
N ALA A 133 -12.92 14.80 2.53
CA ALA A 133 -12.94 13.57 3.28
C ALA A 133 -13.93 12.56 2.68
N LEU A 134 -15.18 13.00 2.38
CA LEU A 134 -16.20 12.17 1.77
C LEU A 134 -15.82 11.71 0.35
N GLU A 135 -15.31 12.62 -0.50
CA GLU A 135 -14.87 12.27 -1.85
C GLU A 135 -13.72 11.25 -1.83
N ARG A 136 -12.73 11.43 -0.95
CA ARG A 136 -11.67 10.44 -0.77
C ARG A 136 -12.23 9.09 -0.33
N HIS A 137 -13.14 9.08 0.66
CA HIS A 137 -13.74 7.84 1.15
C HIS A 137 -14.57 7.14 0.06
N ARG A 138 -15.38 7.87 -0.71
CA ARG A 138 -16.14 7.33 -1.85
C ARG A 138 -15.23 6.74 -2.92
N TYR A 139 -14.16 7.46 -3.26
CA TYR A 139 -13.17 6.98 -4.22
C TYR A 139 -12.55 5.65 -3.77
N TYR A 140 -12.20 5.52 -2.48
CA TYR A 140 -11.68 4.26 -1.94
C TYR A 140 -12.71 3.14 -1.95
N THR A 141 -13.92 3.41 -1.52
CA THR A 141 -15.00 2.43 -1.53
C THR A 141 -15.29 1.94 -2.95
N GLN A 142 -15.29 2.85 -3.92
CA GLN A 142 -15.47 2.50 -5.33
C GLN A 142 -14.29 1.66 -5.86
N LEU A 143 -13.06 2.02 -5.56
CA LEU A 143 -11.88 1.21 -5.92
C LEU A 143 -11.96 -0.21 -5.35
N LEU A 144 -12.37 -0.35 -4.08
CA LEU A 144 -12.55 -1.65 -3.43
C LEU A 144 -13.63 -2.49 -4.13
N HIS A 145 -14.75 -1.88 -4.53
CA HIS A 145 -15.80 -2.55 -5.28
C HIS A 145 -15.33 -2.99 -6.67
N GLU A 146 -14.68 -2.09 -7.42
CA GLU A 146 -14.18 -2.40 -8.77
C GLU A 146 -13.16 -3.55 -8.77
N HIS A 147 -12.27 -3.61 -7.76
CA HIS A 147 -11.30 -4.70 -7.62
C HIS A 147 -11.95 -6.01 -7.17
N ARG A 148 -12.96 -5.93 -6.29
CA ARG A 148 -13.70 -7.09 -5.80
C ARG A 148 -14.56 -7.74 -6.90
N GLU A 149 -15.15 -6.95 -7.80
CA GLU A 149 -15.92 -7.45 -8.93
C GLU A 149 -15.04 -8.04 -10.05
N LYS A 150 -13.83 -7.51 -10.25
CA LYS A 150 -12.89 -8.02 -11.25
C LYS A 150 -12.15 -9.30 -10.85
N GLY A 151 -12.17 -9.68 -9.57
CA GLY A 151 -11.67 -10.97 -9.08
C GLY A 151 -10.19 -11.28 -9.29
N GLU A 152 -9.35 -10.33 -9.70
CA GLU A 152 -8.01 -10.58 -10.23
C GLU A 152 -6.88 -9.72 -9.63
N ALA A 153 -7.04 -9.21 -8.41
CA ALA A 153 -5.90 -8.58 -7.75
C ALA A 153 -4.76 -9.60 -7.56
N ARG A 154 -3.61 -9.34 -8.15
CA ARG A 154 -2.47 -10.25 -8.10
C ARG A 154 -1.46 -9.81 -7.06
N ILE A 155 -0.94 -10.76 -6.32
CA ILE A 155 0.16 -10.56 -5.38
C ILE A 155 1.37 -11.31 -5.91
N LEU A 156 2.42 -10.58 -6.28
CA LEU A 156 3.66 -11.11 -6.81
C LEU A 156 4.78 -10.89 -5.80
N ASN A 157 5.29 -11.96 -5.20
CA ASN A 157 6.43 -11.87 -4.31
C ASN A 157 7.75 -12.02 -5.08
N PHE A 158 8.71 -11.18 -4.77
CA PHE A 158 10.09 -11.29 -5.24
C PHE A 158 10.97 -11.71 -4.08
N LEU A 159 11.43 -12.96 -4.11
CA LEU A 159 12.17 -13.63 -3.04
C LEU A 159 13.64 -13.67 -3.40
N GLY A 160 14.49 -12.93 -2.70
CA GLY A 160 15.93 -13.03 -2.90
C GLY A 160 16.46 -14.37 -2.37
N ALA A 161 17.10 -15.16 -3.20
CA ALA A 161 17.77 -16.39 -2.76
C ALA A 161 18.87 -16.10 -1.72
N LYS A 162 19.63 -15.04 -1.92
CA LYS A 162 20.58 -14.49 -0.95
C LYS A 162 20.64 -12.98 -1.00
N GLY A 163 21.31 -12.34 -0.05
CA GLY A 163 21.52 -10.89 -0.07
C GLY A 163 22.28 -10.44 -1.31
N GLY A 164 21.84 -9.36 -1.94
CA GLY A 164 22.53 -8.71 -3.05
C GLY A 164 22.30 -9.30 -4.44
N VAL A 165 21.41 -10.29 -4.63
CA VAL A 165 21.09 -10.87 -5.95
C VAL A 165 20.31 -9.93 -6.88
N GLY A 166 19.94 -8.73 -6.42
CA GLY A 166 19.23 -7.72 -7.23
C GLY A 166 17.71 -7.76 -7.12
N THR A 167 17.14 -8.40 -6.10
CA THR A 167 15.68 -8.53 -5.88
C THR A 167 14.98 -7.18 -5.95
N THR A 168 15.40 -6.21 -5.16
CA THR A 168 14.85 -4.84 -5.13
C THR A 168 14.92 -4.17 -6.50
N THR A 169 16.08 -4.30 -7.19
CA THR A 169 16.27 -3.70 -8.52
C THR A 169 15.30 -4.30 -9.54
N VAL A 170 15.14 -5.62 -9.54
CA VAL A 170 14.18 -6.31 -10.42
C VAL A 170 12.76 -5.92 -10.06
N CYS A 171 12.37 -6.01 -8.80
CA CYS A 171 11.02 -5.67 -8.32
C CYS A 171 10.60 -4.26 -8.76
N LEU A 172 11.41 -3.24 -8.47
CA LEU A 172 11.10 -1.85 -8.81
C LEU A 172 11.02 -1.60 -10.33
N ASN A 173 11.92 -2.18 -11.13
CA ASN A 173 11.92 -1.98 -12.58
C ASN A 173 10.78 -2.75 -13.27
N VAL A 174 10.39 -3.93 -12.76
CA VAL A 174 9.19 -4.65 -13.22
C VAL A 174 7.93 -3.88 -12.83
N ALA A 175 7.87 -3.29 -11.62
CA ALA A 175 6.75 -2.43 -11.22
C ALA A 175 6.57 -1.25 -12.19
N ALA A 176 7.69 -0.63 -12.60
CA ALA A 176 7.68 0.45 -13.58
C ALA A 176 7.18 -0.01 -14.95
N ALA A 177 7.59 -1.20 -15.42
CA ALA A 177 7.15 -1.76 -16.69
C ALA A 177 5.65 -2.09 -16.68
N LEU A 178 5.14 -2.67 -15.59
CA LEU A 178 3.71 -2.95 -15.39
C LEU A 178 2.89 -1.65 -15.33
N ALA A 179 3.37 -0.64 -14.63
CA ALA A 179 2.71 0.66 -14.58
C ALA A 179 2.65 1.33 -15.97
N GLN A 180 3.73 1.24 -16.75
CA GLN A 180 3.76 1.73 -18.14
C GLN A 180 2.75 1.00 -19.04
N SER A 181 2.45 -0.26 -18.76
CA SER A 181 1.39 -1.01 -19.48
C SER A 181 -0.04 -0.69 -19.00
N GLY A 182 -0.20 0.32 -18.12
CA GLY A 182 -1.50 0.79 -17.63
C GLY A 182 -2.05 0.07 -16.40
N LYS A 183 -1.26 -0.80 -15.75
CA LYS A 183 -1.67 -1.47 -14.51
C LYS A 183 -1.52 -0.55 -13.31
N LYS A 184 -2.47 -0.60 -12.38
CA LYS A 184 -2.38 0.06 -11.07
C LYS A 184 -1.48 -0.79 -10.16
N VAL A 185 -0.19 -0.44 -10.08
CA VAL A 185 0.81 -1.22 -9.34
C VAL A 185 1.09 -0.58 -7.98
N ILE A 186 1.21 -1.43 -6.95
CA ILE A 186 1.69 -1.05 -5.62
C ILE A 186 2.87 -1.96 -5.27
N ALA A 187 4.06 -1.36 -5.09
CA ALA A 187 5.21 -2.10 -4.60
C ALA A 187 5.32 -1.95 -3.07
N VAL A 188 5.42 -3.08 -2.38
CA VAL A 188 5.48 -3.17 -0.92
C VAL A 188 6.86 -3.66 -0.51
N GLU A 189 7.48 -2.95 0.40
CA GLU A 189 8.74 -3.33 0.99
C GLU A 189 8.50 -4.04 2.33
N THR A 190 9.02 -5.26 2.46
CA THR A 190 8.79 -6.10 3.64
C THR A 190 10.00 -6.20 4.57
N GLY A 191 11.11 -5.58 4.19
CA GLY A 191 12.33 -5.53 4.99
C GLY A 191 12.16 -4.79 6.32
N LEU A 192 13.15 -4.98 7.22
CA LEU A 192 13.22 -4.22 8.49
C LEU A 192 13.50 -2.73 8.25
N TYR A 193 14.17 -2.41 7.15
CA TYR A 193 14.56 -1.05 6.77
C TYR A 193 14.25 -0.80 5.31
N SER A 194 13.96 0.47 4.98
CA SER A 194 13.65 0.84 3.62
C SER A 194 14.89 0.81 2.70
N SER A 195 14.93 -0.17 1.80
CA SER A 195 15.84 -0.22 0.67
C SER A 195 15.32 0.61 -0.52
N PHE A 196 13.98 0.71 -0.66
CA PHE A 196 13.34 1.54 -1.68
C PHE A 196 13.72 3.02 -1.53
N SER A 197 13.79 3.52 -0.28
CA SER A 197 14.20 4.90 -0.03
C SER A 197 15.59 5.21 -0.57
N LEU A 198 16.51 4.25 -0.49
CA LEU A 198 17.85 4.40 -1.05
C LEU A 198 17.88 4.34 -2.58
N HIS A 199 17.11 3.41 -3.18
CA HIS A 199 17.04 3.26 -4.64
C HIS A 199 16.31 4.43 -5.32
N LEU A 200 15.29 4.99 -4.66
CA LEU A 200 14.40 6.00 -5.23
C LEU A 200 14.71 7.41 -4.73
N GLN A 201 15.61 7.53 -3.76
CA GLN A 201 15.93 8.78 -3.06
C GLN A 201 14.70 9.50 -2.51
N VAL A 202 13.78 8.73 -1.91
CA VAL A 202 12.60 9.22 -1.22
C VAL A 202 12.75 9.04 0.28
N SER A 203 12.20 9.98 1.06
CA SER A 203 12.23 9.88 2.52
C SER A 203 11.03 9.06 3.00
N PRO A 204 11.22 8.03 3.86
CA PRO A 204 10.14 7.22 4.40
C PRO A 204 9.42 7.95 5.55
N THR A 205 8.74 9.05 5.24
CA THR A 205 7.95 9.83 6.22
C THR A 205 6.65 9.12 6.60
N LEU A 206 6.10 8.32 5.69
CA LEU A 206 4.98 7.43 5.90
C LEU A 206 5.43 6.02 5.52
N HIS A 207 5.25 5.05 6.39
CA HIS A 207 5.80 3.71 6.21
C HIS A 207 4.94 2.62 6.86
N SER A 208 5.21 1.36 6.52
CA SER A 208 4.47 0.21 7.04
C SER A 208 4.58 0.04 8.56
N GLY A 209 5.69 0.50 9.17
CA GLY A 209 5.88 0.42 10.62
C GLY A 209 4.82 1.15 11.43
N ASP A 210 4.27 2.24 10.91
CA ASP A 210 3.18 2.98 11.57
C ASP A 210 1.88 2.16 11.68
N LEU A 211 1.72 1.17 10.82
CA LEU A 211 0.57 0.26 10.84
C LEU A 211 0.71 -0.81 11.93
N LEU A 212 1.96 -1.13 12.33
CA LEU A 212 2.26 -2.16 13.32
C LEU A 212 2.01 -1.73 14.76
N ASN A 213 1.92 -0.44 15.02
CA ASN A 213 1.75 0.13 16.37
C ASN A 213 0.27 0.21 16.80
N GLY A 214 -0.67 -0.16 15.92
CA GLY A 214 -2.08 -0.29 16.28
C GLY A 214 -2.31 -1.58 17.09
N GLU A 215 -3.00 -1.49 18.22
CA GLU A 215 -3.27 -2.62 19.13
C GLU A 215 -4.18 -3.72 18.51
N HIS A 216 -4.59 -3.61 17.23
CA HIS A 216 -5.79 -4.28 16.73
C HIS A 216 -5.59 -5.43 15.75
N GLY A 217 -4.39 -5.77 15.32
CA GLY A 217 -4.12 -6.93 14.44
C GLY A 217 -4.84 -6.91 13.08
N THR A 218 -5.62 -5.89 12.78
CA THR A 218 -6.33 -5.70 11.50
C THR A 218 -5.70 -4.58 10.70
N VAL A 219 -5.45 -4.82 9.40
CA VAL A 219 -4.98 -3.80 8.47
C VAL A 219 -6.07 -3.54 7.45
N GLU A 220 -6.67 -2.36 7.54
CA GLU A 220 -7.70 -1.95 6.61
C GLU A 220 -7.10 -1.24 5.38
N PRO A 221 -7.70 -1.37 4.18
CA PRO A 221 -7.18 -0.76 2.95
C PRO A 221 -6.92 0.74 3.05
N TRP A 222 -7.78 1.49 3.74
CA TRP A 222 -7.62 2.93 3.93
C TRP A 222 -6.39 3.30 4.76
N MET A 223 -5.97 2.43 5.70
CA MET A 223 -4.76 2.62 6.49
C MET A 223 -3.51 2.51 5.61
N VAL A 224 -3.51 1.54 4.70
CA VAL A 224 -2.44 1.35 3.72
C VAL A 224 -2.39 2.54 2.76
N GLU A 225 -3.53 2.91 2.18
CA GLU A 225 -3.61 4.00 1.19
C GLU A 225 -3.03 5.32 1.69
N LYS A 226 -3.29 5.67 2.95
CA LYS A 226 -2.71 6.88 3.57
C LYS A 226 -1.19 6.87 3.66
N ARG A 227 -0.56 5.70 3.58
CA ARG A 227 0.89 5.51 3.70
C ARG A 227 1.57 5.23 2.37
N LEU A 228 0.78 5.11 1.29
CA LEU A 228 1.33 4.95 -0.05
C LEU A 228 1.96 6.24 -0.55
N THR A 229 3.18 6.14 -1.03
CA THR A 229 3.88 7.24 -1.70
C THR A 229 3.74 7.08 -3.22
N TRP A 230 3.26 8.10 -3.90
CA TRP A 230 3.25 8.16 -5.35
C TRP A 230 4.65 8.42 -5.90
N LEU A 231 5.05 7.64 -6.89
CA LEU A 231 6.33 7.83 -7.58
C LEU A 231 6.10 8.44 -8.98
N PRO A 232 7.06 9.21 -9.48
CA PRO A 232 7.00 9.77 -10.83
C PRO A 232 7.03 8.72 -11.93
N PHE A 233 7.16 7.46 -11.57
CA PHE A 233 7.22 6.29 -12.46
C PHE A 233 5.84 5.65 -12.73
N GLY A 234 4.75 6.25 -12.22
CA GLY A 234 3.39 5.80 -12.47
C GLY A 234 2.87 4.70 -11.54
N PHE A 235 3.59 4.37 -10.47
CA PHE A 235 3.15 3.42 -9.45
C PHE A 235 3.33 3.97 -8.03
N ARG A 236 2.74 3.29 -7.06
CA ARG A 236 2.81 3.65 -5.64
C ARG A 236 3.69 2.68 -4.88
N VAL A 237 4.29 3.16 -3.79
CA VAL A 237 5.09 2.30 -2.90
C VAL A 237 4.62 2.42 -1.46
N LEU A 238 4.64 1.30 -0.76
CA LEU A 238 4.60 1.24 0.70
C LEU A 238 6.03 0.97 1.19
N LEU A 239 6.63 1.97 1.80
CA LEU A 239 8.00 1.90 2.29
C LEU A 239 8.08 1.11 3.60
N ALA A 240 9.18 0.40 3.81
CA ALA A 240 9.54 -0.09 5.14
C ALA A 240 9.96 1.08 6.05
N PRO A 241 9.96 0.90 7.37
CA PRO A 241 10.37 1.96 8.29
C PRO A 241 11.81 2.40 8.07
N PRO A 242 12.16 3.63 8.47
CA PRO A 242 13.56 4.07 8.50
C PRO A 242 14.36 3.26 9.53
N LYS A 243 15.68 3.24 9.38
CA LYS A 243 16.57 2.42 10.21
C LYS A 243 16.52 2.75 11.70
N GLU A 244 16.20 3.99 12.01
CA GLU A 244 16.09 4.51 13.39
C GLU A 244 14.73 4.18 14.04
N TYR A 245 13.82 3.60 13.29
CA TYR A 245 12.50 3.26 13.80
C TYR A 245 12.55 2.07 14.75
N VAL A 246 12.09 2.28 15.98
CA VAL A 246 11.96 1.24 16.99
C VAL A 246 10.48 0.89 17.11
N GLY A 247 10.07 -0.17 16.44
CA GLY A 247 8.69 -0.68 16.48
C GLY A 247 8.56 -2.00 17.23
N SER A 248 7.33 -2.47 17.41
CA SER A 248 7.08 -3.79 18.00
C SER A 248 7.53 -4.91 17.05
N GLU A 249 8.16 -5.96 17.60
CA GLU A 249 8.63 -7.12 16.81
C GLU A 249 7.53 -8.11 16.45
N ASN A 250 6.29 -7.92 16.94
CA ASN A 250 5.20 -8.89 16.74
C ASN A 250 4.50 -8.67 15.39
N ARG A 251 5.01 -9.35 14.35
CA ARG A 251 4.48 -9.24 12.97
C ARG A 251 3.56 -10.39 12.55
N ARG A 252 3.32 -11.38 13.42
CA ARG A 252 2.50 -12.56 13.06
C ARG A 252 1.06 -12.15 12.71
N GLY A 253 0.56 -12.63 11.56
CA GLY A 253 -0.77 -12.33 11.04
C GLY A 253 -0.94 -10.96 10.40
N TYR A 254 -0.05 -10.01 10.71
CA TYR A 254 -0.07 -8.67 10.17
C TYR A 254 0.24 -8.62 8.66
N THR A 255 1.21 -9.39 8.23
CA THR A 255 1.69 -9.34 6.85
C THR A 255 0.66 -9.85 5.85
N GLU A 256 -0.08 -10.90 6.22
CA GLU A 256 -1.19 -11.38 5.39
C GLU A 256 -2.29 -10.31 5.28
N ALA A 257 -2.68 -9.68 6.39
CA ALA A 257 -3.67 -8.60 6.41
C ALA A 257 -3.19 -7.40 5.56
N LEU A 258 -1.92 -7.02 5.68
CA LEU A 258 -1.31 -5.97 4.88
C LEU A 258 -1.38 -6.27 3.39
N PHE A 259 -1.03 -7.48 2.95
CA PHE A 259 -1.09 -7.84 1.54
C PHE A 259 -2.52 -7.90 1.01
N ARG A 260 -3.47 -8.42 1.77
CA ARG A 260 -4.88 -8.42 1.40
C ARG A 260 -5.41 -6.99 1.26
N ALA A 261 -5.10 -6.13 2.22
CA ALA A 261 -5.48 -4.72 2.18
C ALA A 261 -4.84 -3.99 0.99
N THR A 262 -3.56 -4.22 0.72
CA THR A 262 -2.86 -3.62 -0.42
C THR A 262 -3.39 -4.12 -1.76
N ALA A 263 -3.67 -5.41 -1.88
CA ALA A 263 -4.21 -6.02 -3.10
C ALA A 263 -5.58 -5.45 -3.50
N SER A 264 -6.37 -5.00 -2.53
CA SER A 264 -7.66 -4.36 -2.81
C SER A 264 -7.53 -2.93 -3.39
N LEU A 265 -6.34 -2.34 -3.36
CA LEU A 265 -6.09 -0.96 -3.79
C LEU A 265 -5.46 -0.85 -5.20
N GLY A 266 -5.08 -1.97 -5.81
CA GLY A 266 -4.45 -1.98 -7.13
C GLY A 266 -4.68 -3.27 -7.90
N ASP A 267 -4.31 -3.28 -9.19
CA ASP A 267 -4.39 -4.48 -10.02
C ASP A 267 -3.30 -5.50 -9.64
N ILE A 268 -2.12 -5.00 -9.26
CA ILE A 268 -0.96 -5.83 -8.92
C ILE A 268 -0.26 -5.26 -7.67
N THR A 269 -0.13 -6.08 -6.65
CA THR A 269 0.74 -5.83 -5.50
C THR A 269 2.05 -6.60 -5.69
N MET A 270 3.18 -5.91 -5.61
CA MET A 270 4.51 -6.51 -5.72
C MET A 270 5.24 -6.39 -4.40
N ALA A 271 5.68 -7.50 -3.82
CA ALA A 271 6.43 -7.48 -2.57
C ALA A 271 7.92 -7.73 -2.82
N ASP A 272 8.75 -6.78 -2.38
CA ASP A 272 10.19 -6.97 -2.28
C ASP A 272 10.51 -7.64 -0.94
N MET A 273 10.96 -8.88 -0.99
CA MET A 273 11.21 -9.72 0.16
C MET A 273 12.69 -10.10 0.22
N PRO A 274 13.51 -9.41 1.02
CA PRO A 274 14.90 -9.77 1.20
C PRO A 274 15.03 -11.14 1.87
N SER A 275 16.10 -11.88 1.55
CA SER A 275 16.32 -13.26 2.02
C SER A 275 16.20 -13.43 3.55
N SER A 276 16.53 -12.40 4.33
CA SER A 276 16.40 -12.42 5.79
C SER A 276 14.96 -12.31 6.30
N ALA A 277 14.05 -11.80 5.48
CA ALA A 277 12.68 -11.55 5.91
C ALA A 277 11.73 -12.73 5.63
N TRP A 278 11.76 -13.29 4.42
CA TRP A 278 10.77 -14.29 4.02
C TRP A 278 11.00 -15.70 4.59
N LEU A 279 12.23 -16.03 5.01
CA LEU A 279 12.57 -17.35 5.56
C LEU A 279 11.77 -17.76 6.81
N THR A 280 11.15 -16.82 7.48
CA THR A 280 10.37 -17.04 8.70
C THR A 280 8.87 -16.75 8.53
N GLU A 281 8.45 -16.31 7.34
CA GLU A 281 7.09 -15.79 7.13
C GLU A 281 6.32 -16.57 6.04
N ALA A 282 5.98 -17.82 6.36
CA ALA A 282 5.23 -18.69 5.45
C ALA A 282 3.89 -18.08 4.97
N ASP A 283 3.23 -17.29 5.80
CA ASP A 283 1.93 -16.71 5.49
C ASP A 283 2.02 -15.68 4.36
N MET A 284 3.13 -14.92 4.27
CA MET A 284 3.38 -13.99 3.17
C MET A 284 3.48 -14.71 1.82
N VAL A 285 4.13 -15.85 1.82
CA VAL A 285 4.38 -16.63 0.61
C VAL A 285 3.12 -17.35 0.15
N ARG A 286 2.28 -17.80 1.10
CA ARG A 286 1.01 -18.48 0.80
C ARG A 286 -0.07 -17.56 0.26
N VAL A 287 -0.09 -16.29 0.67
CA VAL A 287 -1.07 -15.30 0.19
C VAL A 287 -0.78 -14.82 -1.23
N ALA A 288 0.46 -14.99 -1.70
CA ALA A 288 0.86 -14.60 -3.04
C ALA A 288 0.18 -15.43 -4.12
N THR A 289 -0.20 -14.78 -5.21
CA THR A 289 -0.67 -15.47 -6.43
C THR A 289 0.49 -16.08 -7.20
N PHE A 290 1.70 -15.51 -7.06
CA PHE A 290 2.91 -16.04 -7.68
C PHE A 290 4.17 -15.60 -6.91
N ASN A 291 5.10 -16.52 -6.72
CA ASN A 291 6.37 -16.32 -6.03
C ASN A 291 7.53 -16.41 -7.02
N VAL A 292 8.34 -15.36 -7.10
CA VAL A 292 9.51 -15.26 -7.98
C VAL A 292 10.77 -15.38 -7.16
N ILE A 293 11.51 -16.48 -7.29
CA ILE A 293 12.84 -16.63 -6.71
C ILE A 293 13.84 -15.89 -7.60
N VAL A 294 14.52 -14.90 -7.02
CA VAL A 294 15.57 -14.15 -7.72
C VAL A 294 16.94 -14.75 -7.38
N VAL A 295 17.68 -15.21 -8.39
CA VAL A 295 18.94 -15.91 -8.23
C VAL A 295 20.00 -15.40 -9.21
N GLU A 296 21.25 -15.34 -8.81
CA GLU A 296 22.40 -15.16 -9.72
C GLU A 296 22.86 -16.52 -10.23
N PRO A 297 23.42 -16.62 -11.47
CA PRO A 297 23.97 -17.86 -12.02
C PRO A 297 25.34 -18.17 -11.44
N GLU A 298 25.46 -18.17 -10.11
CA GLU A 298 26.67 -18.41 -9.32
C GLU A 298 26.38 -19.55 -8.34
N PRO A 299 27.29 -20.52 -8.15
CA PRO A 299 27.00 -21.75 -7.42
C PRO A 299 26.35 -21.55 -6.05
N LEU A 300 26.85 -20.62 -5.22
CA LEU A 300 26.31 -20.38 -3.88
C LEU A 300 24.90 -19.74 -3.93
N ALA A 301 24.63 -18.88 -4.94
CA ALA A 301 23.32 -18.30 -5.12
C ALA A 301 22.31 -19.35 -5.61
N VAL A 302 22.75 -20.26 -6.49
CA VAL A 302 21.92 -21.37 -6.98
C VAL A 302 21.60 -22.35 -5.85
N GLU A 303 22.57 -22.68 -4.98
CA GLU A 303 22.32 -23.50 -3.79
C GLU A 303 21.33 -22.84 -2.85
N ALA A 304 21.51 -21.55 -2.53
CA ALA A 304 20.55 -20.79 -1.73
C ALA A 304 19.14 -20.75 -2.39
N GLY A 305 19.08 -20.65 -3.72
CA GLY A 305 17.83 -20.75 -4.49
C GLY A 305 17.16 -22.12 -4.34
N ARG A 306 17.95 -23.21 -4.31
CA ARG A 306 17.43 -24.57 -4.08
C ARG A 306 16.85 -24.73 -2.68
N GLU A 307 17.53 -24.20 -1.67
CA GLU A 307 16.99 -24.21 -0.30
C GLU A 307 15.70 -23.38 -0.20
N ALA A 308 15.65 -22.25 -0.89
CA ALA A 308 14.42 -21.45 -1.03
C ALA A 308 13.29 -22.26 -1.67
N ALA A 309 13.55 -22.96 -2.76
CA ALA A 309 12.58 -23.81 -3.45
C ALA A 309 12.04 -24.92 -2.53
N ARG A 310 12.91 -25.63 -1.81
CA ARG A 310 12.52 -26.65 -0.84
C ARG A 310 11.63 -26.09 0.28
N LEU A 311 11.94 -24.89 0.74
CA LEU A 311 11.17 -24.25 1.79
C LEU A 311 9.74 -23.91 1.30
N LEU A 312 9.60 -23.37 0.09
CA LEU A 312 8.30 -23.12 -0.55
C LEU A 312 7.48 -24.41 -0.68
N GLU A 313 8.11 -25.48 -1.16
CA GLU A 313 7.50 -26.81 -1.25
C GLU A 313 7.02 -27.31 0.13
N SER A 314 7.85 -27.16 1.17
CA SER A 314 7.53 -27.58 2.55
C SER A 314 6.36 -26.81 3.15
N TRP A 315 6.14 -25.56 2.70
CA TRP A 315 4.99 -24.73 3.10
C TRP A 315 3.74 -24.99 2.26
N GLY A 316 3.79 -25.95 1.33
CA GLY A 316 2.66 -26.33 0.49
C GLY A 316 2.35 -25.34 -0.63
N VAL A 317 3.32 -24.52 -1.04
CA VAL A 317 3.16 -23.63 -2.20
C VAL A 317 3.29 -24.48 -3.47
N PRO A 318 2.28 -24.48 -4.37
CA PRO A 318 2.33 -25.30 -5.57
C PRO A 318 3.38 -24.78 -6.56
N ALA A 319 4.08 -25.68 -7.24
CA ALA A 319 5.09 -25.33 -8.24
C ALA A 319 4.56 -24.38 -9.33
N THR A 320 3.29 -24.50 -9.68
CA THR A 320 2.61 -23.61 -10.64
C THR A 320 2.46 -22.15 -10.15
N ALA A 321 2.62 -21.91 -8.85
CA ALA A 321 2.63 -20.58 -8.24
C ALA A 321 4.06 -20.09 -7.94
N CYS A 322 5.09 -20.73 -8.54
CA CYS A 322 6.49 -20.40 -8.36
C CYS A 322 7.21 -20.29 -9.70
N GLY A 323 8.21 -19.40 -9.74
CA GLY A 323 9.09 -19.27 -10.89
C GLY A 323 10.44 -18.66 -10.50
N VAL A 324 11.41 -18.75 -11.38
CA VAL A 324 12.77 -18.28 -11.16
C VAL A 324 13.12 -17.16 -12.13
N VAL A 325 13.70 -16.10 -11.60
CA VAL A 325 14.36 -15.05 -12.40
C VAL A 325 15.85 -15.16 -12.19
N VAL A 326 16.59 -15.38 -13.28
CA VAL A 326 18.05 -15.43 -13.27
C VAL A 326 18.62 -14.04 -13.58
N VAL A 327 19.30 -13.44 -12.62
CA VAL A 327 19.92 -12.10 -12.76
C VAL A 327 21.41 -12.29 -13.03
N ASN A 328 21.81 -12.10 -14.27
CA ASN A 328 23.22 -12.15 -14.63
C ASN A 328 23.88 -10.79 -14.38
N ARG A 329 24.47 -10.59 -13.20
CA ARG A 329 25.14 -9.31 -12.88
C ARG A 329 26.53 -9.20 -13.51
N LEU A 330 27.22 -10.32 -13.66
CA LEU A 330 28.57 -10.39 -14.20
C LEU A 330 28.63 -11.53 -15.22
N ALA A 331 29.05 -11.24 -16.44
CA ALA A 331 29.29 -12.26 -17.46
C ALA A 331 30.55 -13.07 -17.08
N LEU A 332 30.42 -14.03 -16.17
CA LEU A 332 31.52 -14.91 -15.73
C LEU A 332 31.53 -16.16 -16.59
N ARG A 333 32.73 -16.64 -16.92
CA ARG A 333 32.95 -17.93 -17.63
C ARG A 333 32.50 -19.15 -16.79
N THR A 334 32.38 -18.98 -15.49
CA THR A 334 32.01 -20.01 -14.51
C THR A 334 30.51 -19.91 -14.12
N SER A 335 29.71 -19.17 -14.87
CA SER A 335 28.26 -19.07 -14.61
C SER A 335 27.58 -20.41 -14.81
N VAL A 336 26.68 -20.77 -13.87
CA VAL A 336 25.83 -21.97 -14.01
C VAL A 336 24.87 -21.77 -15.16
N PRO A 337 24.77 -22.69 -16.13
CA PRO A 337 23.82 -22.56 -17.23
C PRO A 337 22.36 -22.47 -16.74
N VAL A 338 21.57 -21.62 -17.38
CA VAL A 338 20.16 -21.38 -16.99
C VAL A 338 19.35 -22.69 -16.97
N LYS A 339 19.62 -23.60 -17.91
CA LYS A 339 18.98 -24.93 -17.96
C LYS A 339 19.28 -25.74 -16.70
N GLU A 340 20.54 -25.76 -16.26
CA GLU A 340 20.94 -26.47 -15.03
C GLU A 340 20.29 -25.82 -13.79
N ILE A 341 20.17 -24.49 -13.74
CA ILE A 341 19.46 -23.78 -12.65
C ILE A 341 18.01 -24.24 -12.60
N ARG A 342 17.30 -24.28 -13.74
CA ARG A 342 15.93 -24.77 -13.83
C ARG A 342 15.79 -26.20 -13.29
N GLU A 343 16.63 -27.11 -13.76
CA GLU A 343 16.61 -28.52 -13.35
C GLU A 343 16.93 -28.68 -11.86
N TYR A 344 17.88 -27.89 -11.34
CA TYR A 344 18.31 -27.98 -9.97
C TYR A 344 17.29 -27.37 -8.97
N LEU A 345 16.69 -26.24 -9.30
CA LEU A 345 15.68 -25.61 -8.44
C LEU A 345 14.32 -26.32 -8.53
N GLY A 346 14.02 -26.97 -9.67
CA GLY A 346 12.73 -27.63 -9.90
C GLY A 346 11.58 -26.68 -10.27
N PHE A 347 11.87 -25.39 -10.50
CA PHE A 347 10.89 -24.40 -10.94
C PHE A 347 11.24 -23.81 -12.31
N ASP A 348 10.23 -23.38 -13.04
CA ASP A 348 10.40 -22.81 -14.37
C ASP A 348 11.08 -21.43 -14.32
N ILE A 349 11.89 -21.14 -15.34
CA ILE A 349 12.48 -19.82 -15.52
C ILE A 349 11.44 -18.89 -16.16
N VAL A 350 11.10 -17.82 -15.49
CA VAL A 350 10.13 -16.81 -15.96
C VAL A 350 10.80 -15.56 -16.54
N GLY A 351 12.12 -15.41 -16.30
CA GLY A 351 12.89 -14.30 -16.87
C GLY A 351 14.39 -14.47 -16.68
N THR A 352 15.16 -13.91 -17.61
CA THR A 352 16.63 -13.80 -17.52
C THR A 352 17.03 -12.35 -17.73
N ILE A 353 17.79 -11.80 -16.80
CA ILE A 353 18.19 -10.41 -16.81
C ILE A 353 19.67 -10.30 -17.21
N PRO A 354 19.98 -9.61 -18.30
CA PRO A 354 21.36 -9.47 -18.76
C PRO A 354 22.17 -8.54 -17.84
N PRO A 355 23.52 -8.64 -17.87
CA PRO A 355 24.38 -7.83 -17.03
C PRO A 355 24.29 -6.33 -17.40
N CYS A 356 24.01 -5.50 -16.41
CA CYS A 356 23.95 -4.04 -16.53
C CYS A 356 24.30 -3.34 -15.20
N PRO A 357 25.37 -3.74 -14.49
CA PRO A 357 25.63 -3.30 -13.12
C PRO A 357 25.93 -1.81 -13.02
N GLU A 358 26.71 -1.23 -13.94
CA GLU A 358 27.09 0.17 -13.91
C GLU A 358 25.89 1.10 -14.18
N ALA A 359 25.06 0.76 -15.15
CA ALA A 359 23.88 1.55 -15.48
C ALA A 359 22.84 1.47 -14.35
N CYS A 360 22.62 0.29 -13.74
CA CYS A 360 21.76 0.14 -12.56
C CYS A 360 22.25 0.98 -11.38
N ALA A 361 23.57 0.91 -11.08
CA ALA A 361 24.15 1.70 -9.99
C ALA A 361 24.08 3.22 -10.25
N THR A 362 24.25 3.64 -11.50
CA THR A 362 24.14 5.05 -11.89
C THR A 362 22.70 5.54 -11.78
N ALA A 363 21.74 4.77 -12.25
CA ALA A 363 20.32 5.09 -12.13
C ALA A 363 19.89 5.20 -10.66
N ALA A 364 20.24 4.23 -9.83
CA ALA A 364 19.92 4.23 -8.39
C ALA A 364 20.53 5.43 -7.66
N ARG A 365 21.79 5.79 -7.94
CA ARG A 365 22.42 7.01 -7.38
C ARG A 365 21.69 8.29 -7.76
N ALA A 366 21.02 8.32 -8.89
CA ALA A 366 20.22 9.44 -9.36
C ALA A 366 18.75 9.37 -8.92
N GLY A 367 18.35 8.40 -8.09
CA GLY A 367 16.96 8.16 -7.69
C GLY A 367 16.06 7.79 -8.87
N LYS A 368 16.61 7.19 -9.92
CA LYS A 368 15.92 6.79 -11.14
C LYS A 368 15.88 5.28 -11.31
N LEU A 369 14.88 4.79 -12.00
CA LEU A 369 14.81 3.40 -12.43
C LEU A 369 15.44 3.29 -13.83
N LEU A 370 16.31 2.27 -14.02
CA LEU A 370 17.01 2.10 -15.30
C LEU A 370 16.04 1.85 -16.46
N PHE A 371 14.92 1.21 -16.19
CA PHE A 371 13.84 1.00 -17.15
C PHE A 371 13.37 2.29 -17.83
N PHE A 372 13.34 3.42 -17.12
CA PHE A 372 13.00 4.73 -17.65
C PHE A 372 14.24 5.55 -18.07
N ALA A 373 15.36 5.36 -17.39
CA ALA A 373 16.57 6.11 -17.66
C ALA A 373 17.19 5.73 -19.02
N ASP A 374 17.09 4.44 -19.38
CA ASP A 374 17.56 3.93 -20.67
C ASP A 374 16.66 2.77 -21.15
N PRO A 375 15.54 3.10 -21.83
CA PRO A 375 14.54 2.12 -22.28
C PRO A 375 15.04 1.16 -23.35
N GLY A 376 16.15 1.47 -24.07
CA GLY A 376 16.71 0.68 -25.15
C GLY A 376 17.69 -0.41 -24.72
N THR A 377 18.06 -0.47 -23.45
CA THR A 377 18.99 -1.49 -22.96
C THR A 377 18.38 -2.89 -22.96
N GLY A 378 19.23 -3.91 -23.11
CA GLY A 378 18.79 -5.30 -22.92
C GLY A 378 18.17 -5.56 -21.55
N PHE A 379 18.60 -4.83 -20.51
CA PHE A 379 17.97 -4.86 -19.19
C PHE A 379 16.51 -4.37 -19.26
N SER A 380 16.26 -3.22 -19.86
CA SER A 380 14.90 -2.64 -19.93
C SER A 380 13.96 -3.48 -20.80
N VAL A 381 14.48 -4.12 -21.85
CA VAL A 381 13.74 -5.09 -22.65
C VAL A 381 13.37 -6.30 -21.79
N ALA A 382 14.32 -6.89 -21.07
CA ALA A 382 14.09 -8.02 -20.19
C ALA A 382 13.08 -7.70 -19.05
N MET A 383 13.09 -6.47 -18.50
CA MET A 383 12.10 -6.04 -17.51
C MET A 383 10.70 -5.99 -18.10
N ARG A 384 10.55 -5.53 -19.36
CA ARG A 384 9.25 -5.49 -20.06
C ARG A 384 8.74 -6.90 -20.34
N GLU A 385 9.59 -7.77 -20.86
CA GLU A 385 9.24 -9.18 -21.11
C GLU A 385 8.83 -9.90 -19.82
N LEU A 386 9.57 -9.69 -18.73
CA LEU A 386 9.22 -10.25 -17.42
C LEU A 386 7.89 -9.69 -16.89
N ALA A 387 7.65 -8.39 -17.03
CA ALA A 387 6.39 -7.77 -16.65
C ALA A 387 5.21 -8.35 -17.44
N ASP A 388 5.36 -8.51 -18.76
CA ASP A 388 4.34 -9.11 -19.64
C ASP A 388 4.06 -10.57 -19.22
N ASN A 389 5.09 -11.35 -18.93
CA ASN A 389 4.94 -12.73 -18.45
C ASN A 389 4.21 -12.78 -17.11
N LEU A 390 4.62 -11.98 -16.15
CA LEU A 390 4.03 -11.94 -14.81
C LEU A 390 2.62 -11.33 -14.80
N SER A 391 2.23 -10.55 -15.78
CA SER A 391 0.88 -9.97 -15.88
C SER A 391 -0.17 -10.99 -16.33
N GLN A 392 0.22 -12.12 -16.90
CA GLN A 392 -0.66 -13.15 -17.42
C GLN A 392 -1.02 -14.21 -16.36
N SER A 393 -2.16 -14.84 -16.49
CA SER A 393 -2.59 -15.98 -15.66
C SER A 393 -2.99 -17.15 -16.55
N PRO A 394 -2.32 -18.32 -16.48
CA PRO A 394 -1.10 -18.58 -15.70
C PRO A 394 0.12 -17.79 -16.21
N VAL A 395 1.11 -17.63 -15.33
CA VAL A 395 2.38 -17.02 -15.71
C VAL A 395 3.07 -17.85 -16.78
N ARG A 396 3.54 -17.22 -17.85
CA ARG A 396 4.26 -17.92 -18.92
C ARG A 396 5.68 -18.24 -18.50
N THR A 397 6.11 -19.47 -18.81
CA THR A 397 7.48 -19.93 -18.65
C THR A 397 8.27 -19.74 -19.92
N LEU A 398 9.58 -19.50 -19.81
CA LEU A 398 10.45 -19.44 -20.96
C LEU A 398 10.69 -20.85 -21.54
N GLN A 399 10.54 -21.01 -22.83
CA GLN A 399 11.01 -22.21 -23.56
C GLN A 399 12.53 -22.09 -23.66
N LEU A 400 13.26 -22.96 -22.96
CA LEU A 400 14.72 -23.00 -22.92
C LEU A 400 15.27 -24.04 -23.92
#